data_89a729f8fe451a3c0a32a867cd4aae7e
#
_entry.id   89a729f8fe451a3c0a32a867cd4aae7e
#
_cell.length_a   1.000
_cell.length_b   1.000
_cell.length_c   1.000
_cell.angle_alpha   90.00
_cell.angle_beta   90.00
_cell.angle_gamma   90.00
#
_symmetry.space_group_name_H-M   'P 1'
#
loop_
_entity.id
_entity.type
_entity.pdbx_description
1 polymer ?
#
loop_
_entity_poly.entity_id
_entity_poly.type
_entity_poly.pdbx_seq_one_letter_code
_entity_poly.pdbx_strand_id
1 'polypeptide(L)'
;MKHALENFKIIDLTRVLGGPYATQILADHGADVIKVEAHIGDEVRGWGPPFSNGMASYFINVNRNKRSIAIDLLSDKGKEILIKLLEDADVLIENFKTGTMEKWGLGYEEVLKEKFPKLIHCRISGFGQEGPLGGAPGYDAIVQAMTGM
;
A
#
# COMPACT_ATOMS: atom_id res chain seq x y z
N MET A 1 10.67 15.04 21.64
CA MET A 1 11.53 15.19 20.42
C MET A 1 10.59 15.20 19.24
N LYS A 2 10.82 16.10 18.28
CA LYS A 2 10.07 16.09 17.02
C LYS A 2 10.58 14.95 16.13
N HIS A 3 9.69 14.19 15.54
CA HIS A 3 10.05 13.16 14.55
C HIS A 3 10.25 13.80 13.17
N ALA A 4 11.12 13.19 12.35
CA ALA A 4 11.49 13.75 11.05
C ALA A 4 10.30 13.89 10.09
N LEU A 5 9.31 12.99 10.18
CA LEU A 5 8.14 12.93 9.31
C LEU A 5 6.81 13.20 10.03
N GLU A 6 6.83 13.87 11.20
CA GLU A 6 5.62 14.06 12.04
C GLU A 6 4.47 14.82 11.36
N ASN A 7 4.74 15.53 10.26
CA ASN A 7 3.74 16.30 9.52
C ASN A 7 3.31 15.63 8.21
N PHE A 8 3.80 14.44 7.92
CA PHE A 8 3.44 13.72 6.70
C PHE A 8 2.33 12.71 6.97
N LYS A 9 1.31 12.73 6.10
CA LYS A 9 0.20 11.78 6.10
C LYS A 9 0.29 10.86 4.88
N ILE A 10 0.29 9.56 5.13
CA ILE A 10 0.49 8.53 4.11
C ILE A 10 -0.71 7.59 4.10
N ILE A 11 -1.30 7.40 2.93
CA ILE A 11 -2.32 6.38 2.70
C ILE A 11 -1.64 5.17 2.08
N ASP A 12 -1.68 4.07 2.82
CA ASP A 12 -1.02 2.81 2.49
C ASP A 12 -2.04 1.77 2.03
N LEU A 13 -2.14 1.54 0.72
CA LEU A 13 -2.97 0.50 0.11
C LEU A 13 -2.19 -0.80 -0.12
N THR A 14 -0.93 -0.86 0.32
CA THR A 14 -0.05 -1.98 0.00
C THR A 14 -0.36 -3.22 0.80
N ARG A 15 0.06 -4.38 0.28
CA ARG A 15 -0.10 -5.69 0.90
C ARG A 15 1.21 -6.45 0.91
N VAL A 16 1.27 -7.48 1.71
CA VAL A 16 2.35 -8.46 1.84
C VAL A 16 3.62 -7.87 2.46
N LEU A 17 4.66 -7.54 1.71
CA LEU A 17 5.97 -7.18 2.28
C LEU A 17 6.51 -5.83 1.80
N GLY A 18 6.83 -5.70 0.53
CA GLY A 18 7.66 -4.58 0.04
C GLY A 18 7.07 -3.20 0.34
N GLY A 19 5.78 -3.01 0.03
CA GLY A 19 5.07 -1.78 0.35
C GLY A 19 4.85 -1.58 1.85
N PRO A 20 4.29 -2.57 2.58
CA PRO A 20 4.11 -2.45 4.02
C PRO A 20 5.41 -2.17 4.78
N TYR A 21 6.53 -2.76 4.39
CA TYR A 21 7.83 -2.49 5.01
C TYR A 21 8.31 -1.05 4.73
N ALA A 22 8.15 -0.57 3.50
CA ALA A 22 8.48 0.82 3.17
C ALA A 22 7.65 1.81 4.00
N THR A 23 6.33 1.62 4.07
CA THR A 23 5.45 2.51 4.85
C THR A 23 5.66 2.38 6.36
N GLN A 24 6.09 1.21 6.85
CA GLN A 24 6.49 1.03 8.24
C GLN A 24 7.72 1.86 8.60
N ILE A 25 8.73 1.92 7.73
CA ILE A 25 9.91 2.78 7.95
C ILE A 25 9.47 4.23 8.09
N LEU A 26 8.56 4.71 7.24
CA LEU A 26 8.03 6.07 7.32
C LEU A 26 7.26 6.31 8.62
N ALA A 27 6.46 5.33 9.07
CA ALA A 27 5.75 5.39 10.35
C ALA A 27 6.72 5.41 11.55
N ASP A 28 7.79 4.63 11.51
CA ASP A 28 8.84 4.63 12.55
C ASP A 28 9.53 5.99 12.64
N HIS A 29 9.60 6.75 11.56
CA HIS A 29 10.10 8.11 11.52
C HIS A 29 9.06 9.19 11.82
N GLY A 30 7.85 8.80 12.22
CA GLY A 30 6.82 9.67 12.75
C GLY A 30 5.72 10.09 11.77
N ALA A 31 5.70 9.57 10.54
CA ALA A 31 4.60 9.81 9.62
C ALA A 31 3.28 9.20 10.14
N ASP A 32 2.17 9.88 9.91
CA ASP A 32 0.82 9.35 10.16
C ASP A 32 0.42 8.42 9.01
N VAL A 33 0.66 7.14 9.20
CA VAL A 33 0.35 6.12 8.17
C VAL A 33 -0.99 5.46 8.44
N ILE A 34 -1.91 5.55 7.47
CA ILE A 34 -3.20 4.86 7.48
C ILE A 34 -3.15 3.71 6.49
N LYS A 35 -3.10 2.49 7.01
CA LYS A 35 -3.21 1.28 6.19
C LYS A 35 -4.68 1.01 5.86
N VAL A 36 -4.99 0.98 4.58
CA VAL A 36 -6.31 0.62 4.06
C VAL A 36 -6.30 -0.83 3.63
N GLU A 37 -7.18 -1.61 4.21
CA GLU A 37 -7.29 -3.05 3.96
C GLU A 37 -8.68 -3.39 3.39
N ALA A 38 -8.80 -4.50 2.67
CA ALA A 38 -10.10 -5.09 2.39
C ALA A 38 -10.74 -5.61 3.69
N HIS A 39 -12.06 -5.89 3.70
CA HIS A 39 -12.74 -6.40 4.89
C HIS A 39 -12.15 -7.71 5.45
N ILE A 40 -11.54 -8.52 4.58
CA ILE A 40 -10.85 -9.76 4.99
C ILE A 40 -9.46 -9.49 5.59
N GLY A 41 -8.98 -8.26 5.53
CA GLY A 41 -7.63 -7.86 5.94
C GLY A 41 -6.55 -8.18 4.89
N ASP A 42 -5.30 -7.86 5.24
CA ASP A 42 -4.12 -8.29 4.49
C ASP A 42 -3.89 -9.80 4.71
N GLU A 43 -3.62 -10.53 3.65
CA GLU A 43 -3.41 -11.98 3.68
C GLU A 43 -2.31 -12.42 4.64
N VAL A 44 -1.29 -11.57 4.84
CA VAL A 44 -0.18 -11.87 5.78
C VAL A 44 -0.59 -11.85 7.25
N ARG A 45 -1.82 -11.43 7.59
CA ARG A 45 -2.38 -11.60 8.94
C ARG A 45 -2.46 -13.07 9.35
N GLY A 46 -2.64 -13.97 8.37
CA GLY A 46 -2.70 -15.43 8.55
C GLY A 46 -1.39 -16.16 8.28
N TRP A 47 -0.30 -15.49 7.88
CA TRP A 47 0.96 -16.13 7.53
C TRP A 47 1.82 -16.43 8.77
N GLY A 48 1.41 -17.39 9.56
CA GLY A 48 2.12 -17.89 10.72
C GLY A 48 2.31 -19.42 10.66
N PRO A 49 2.98 -20.08 11.64
CA PRO A 49 3.46 -19.51 12.90
C PRO A 49 4.72 -18.64 12.75
N PRO A 50 5.07 -17.82 13.76
CA PRO A 50 4.38 -17.66 15.04
C PRO A 50 3.20 -16.67 14.98
N PHE A 51 2.25 -16.84 15.91
CA PHE A 51 1.11 -15.94 16.07
C PHE A 51 1.16 -15.24 17.45
N SER A 52 0.73 -14.00 17.51
CA SER A 52 0.50 -13.26 18.75
C SER A 52 -0.90 -12.65 18.71
N ASN A 53 -1.73 -12.97 19.71
CA ASN A 53 -3.13 -12.52 19.79
C ASN A 53 -3.93 -12.76 18.50
N GLY A 54 -3.74 -13.91 17.85
CA GLY A 54 -4.45 -14.28 16.62
C GLY A 54 -3.92 -13.65 15.33
N MET A 55 -2.89 -12.82 15.38
CA MET A 55 -2.21 -12.23 14.21
C MET A 55 -0.84 -12.84 14.01
N ALA A 56 -0.49 -13.10 12.75
CA ALA A 56 0.86 -13.56 12.41
C ALA A 56 1.91 -12.50 12.77
N SER A 57 3.02 -12.92 13.35
CA SER A 57 4.15 -12.04 13.66
C SER A 57 4.69 -11.31 12.43
N TYR A 58 4.56 -11.91 11.26
CA TYR A 58 4.86 -11.29 9.99
C TYR A 58 4.09 -9.98 9.80
N PHE A 59 2.74 -10.02 9.95
CA PHE A 59 1.90 -8.83 9.82
C PHE A 59 2.26 -7.75 10.85
N ILE A 60 2.41 -8.15 12.12
CA ILE A 60 2.75 -7.24 13.21
C ILE A 60 4.05 -6.51 12.93
N ASN A 61 5.03 -7.24 12.41
CA ASN A 61 6.39 -6.72 12.20
C ASN A 61 6.45 -5.63 11.11
N VAL A 62 5.72 -5.82 9.99
CA VAL A 62 5.77 -4.86 8.87
C VAL A 62 4.67 -3.79 8.91
N ASN A 63 3.82 -3.79 9.97
CA ASN A 63 2.71 -2.83 10.09
C ASN A 63 2.67 -2.09 11.44
N ARG A 64 3.74 -2.18 12.24
CA ARG A 64 3.81 -1.41 13.49
C ARG A 64 3.74 0.09 13.22
N ASN A 65 3.23 0.85 14.18
CA ASN A 65 3.07 2.30 14.13
C ASN A 65 2.09 2.81 13.07
N LYS A 66 1.32 1.93 12.41
CA LYS A 66 0.27 2.31 11.48
C LYS A 66 -1.11 2.26 12.15
N ARG A 67 -1.99 3.15 11.73
CA ARG A 67 -3.43 3.02 11.94
C ARG A 67 -3.99 2.14 10.82
N SER A 68 -5.09 1.44 11.05
CA SER A 68 -5.73 0.59 10.03
C SER A 68 -7.21 0.89 9.89
N ILE A 69 -7.71 0.82 8.67
CA ILE A 69 -9.12 0.90 8.34
C ILE A 69 -9.47 -0.15 7.27
N ALA A 70 -10.59 -0.83 7.44
CA ALA A 70 -11.10 -1.77 6.44
C ALA A 70 -12.09 -1.06 5.52
N ILE A 71 -11.82 -1.07 4.21
CA ILE A 71 -12.64 -0.41 3.17
C ILE A 71 -12.78 -1.35 1.99
N ASP A 72 -14.02 -1.51 1.49
CA ASP A 72 -14.26 -2.16 0.21
C ASP A 72 -14.11 -1.16 -0.94
N LEU A 73 -12.94 -1.15 -1.56
CA LEU A 73 -12.62 -0.27 -2.71
C LEU A 73 -13.34 -0.67 -4.02
N LEU A 74 -14.08 -1.77 -4.03
CA LEU A 74 -14.94 -2.11 -5.16
C LEU A 74 -16.29 -1.39 -5.08
N SER A 75 -16.70 -0.98 -3.87
CA SER A 75 -17.93 -0.22 -3.66
C SER A 75 -17.73 1.28 -3.89
N ASP A 76 -18.76 1.96 -4.36
CA ASP A 76 -18.70 3.42 -4.55
C ASP A 76 -18.48 4.16 -3.23
N LYS A 77 -19.13 3.71 -2.14
CA LYS A 77 -18.91 4.27 -0.79
C LYS A 77 -17.48 4.10 -0.32
N GLY A 78 -16.85 2.95 -0.60
CA GLY A 78 -15.45 2.72 -0.25
C GLY A 78 -14.50 3.65 -1.01
N LYS A 79 -14.77 3.86 -2.30
CA LYS A 79 -14.01 4.84 -3.11
C LYS A 79 -14.18 6.26 -2.59
N GLU A 80 -15.39 6.67 -2.23
CA GLU A 80 -15.66 7.99 -1.62
C GLU A 80 -14.87 8.18 -0.31
N ILE A 81 -14.79 7.13 0.52
CA ILE A 81 -14.01 7.18 1.76
C ILE A 81 -12.52 7.33 1.45
N LEU A 82 -11.99 6.57 0.49
CA LEU A 82 -10.60 6.71 0.08
C LEU A 82 -10.31 8.13 -0.44
N ILE A 83 -11.17 8.67 -1.29
CA ILE A 83 -11.04 10.04 -1.81
C ILE A 83 -10.98 11.06 -0.66
N LYS A 84 -11.82 10.92 0.36
CA LYS A 84 -11.77 11.78 1.56
C LYS A 84 -10.47 11.62 2.36
N LEU A 85 -9.93 10.41 2.45
CA LEU A 85 -8.64 10.19 3.10
C LEU A 85 -7.48 10.85 2.35
N LEU A 86 -7.61 11.01 1.02
CA LEU A 86 -6.60 11.62 0.18
C LEU A 86 -6.64 13.17 0.18
N GLU A 87 -7.71 13.80 0.67
CA GLU A 87 -7.86 15.28 0.67
C GLU A 87 -6.74 15.99 1.44
N ASP A 88 -6.22 15.36 2.49
CA ASP A 88 -5.16 15.88 3.34
C ASP A 88 -3.92 14.95 3.40
N ALA A 89 -3.82 14.01 2.45
CA ALA A 89 -2.68 13.12 2.36
C ALA A 89 -1.56 13.70 1.48
N ASP A 90 -0.32 13.45 1.89
CA ASP A 90 0.87 13.81 1.12
C ASP A 90 1.27 12.70 0.14
N VAL A 91 1.05 11.43 0.55
CA VAL A 91 1.52 10.26 -0.21
C VAL A 91 0.45 9.19 -0.25
N LEU A 92 0.24 8.62 -1.43
CA LEU A 92 -0.50 7.39 -1.66
C LEU A 92 0.49 6.31 -2.13
N ILE A 93 0.51 5.17 -1.46
CA ILE A 93 1.36 4.04 -1.85
C ILE A 93 0.48 2.82 -2.11
N GLU A 94 0.72 2.14 -3.26
CA GLU A 94 0.01 0.92 -3.61
C GLU A 94 0.96 -0.11 -4.27
N ASN A 95 0.60 -1.38 -4.20
CA ASN A 95 1.32 -2.46 -4.88
C ASN A 95 0.35 -3.45 -5.55
N PHE A 96 -0.75 -2.94 -6.07
CA PHE A 96 -1.69 -3.72 -6.84
C PHE A 96 -1.10 -4.11 -8.21
N LYS A 97 -1.71 -5.11 -8.81
CA LYS A 97 -1.41 -5.42 -10.21
C LYS A 97 -1.67 -4.19 -11.08
N THR A 98 -0.76 -3.92 -12.01
CA THR A 98 -0.89 -2.83 -12.99
C THR A 98 -2.28 -2.79 -13.62
N GLY A 99 -2.88 -1.61 -13.67
CA GLY A 99 -4.24 -1.38 -14.18
C GLY A 99 -5.37 -1.63 -13.18
N THR A 100 -5.07 -2.01 -11.93
CA THR A 100 -6.10 -2.25 -10.92
C THR A 100 -6.77 -0.95 -10.45
N MET A 101 -5.98 0.06 -10.12
CA MET A 101 -6.49 1.38 -9.71
C MET A 101 -7.31 2.03 -10.82
N GLU A 102 -6.85 1.93 -12.05
CA GLU A 102 -7.53 2.42 -13.25
C GLU A 102 -8.90 1.74 -13.44
N LYS A 103 -8.97 0.41 -13.30
CA LYS A 103 -10.24 -0.35 -13.35
C LYS A 103 -11.24 0.04 -12.27
N TRP A 104 -10.76 0.50 -11.13
CA TRP A 104 -11.62 0.97 -10.04
C TRP A 104 -12.06 2.43 -10.22
N GLY A 105 -11.57 3.14 -11.25
CA GLY A 105 -11.80 4.56 -11.46
C GLY A 105 -11.01 5.44 -10.50
N LEU A 106 -9.88 4.92 -10.01
CA LEU A 106 -8.96 5.57 -9.07
C LEU A 106 -7.55 5.69 -9.69
N GLY A 107 -7.45 5.62 -11.02
CA GLY A 107 -6.18 5.78 -11.75
C GLY A 107 -5.53 7.13 -11.45
N TYR A 108 -4.20 7.13 -11.31
CA TYR A 108 -3.50 8.36 -10.95
C TYR A 108 -3.56 9.40 -12.07
N GLU A 109 -3.19 9.03 -13.28
CA GLU A 109 -3.14 9.97 -14.43
C GLU A 109 -4.54 10.47 -14.81
N GLU A 110 -5.57 9.60 -14.71
CA GLU A 110 -6.93 9.90 -15.15
C GLU A 110 -7.74 10.68 -14.12
N VAL A 111 -7.47 10.47 -12.81
CA VAL A 111 -8.34 10.97 -11.74
C VAL A 111 -7.55 11.65 -10.62
N LEU A 112 -6.59 10.96 -10.01
CA LEU A 112 -6.02 11.43 -8.75
C LEU A 112 -5.09 12.63 -8.94
N LYS A 113 -4.36 12.69 -10.03
CA LYS A 113 -3.41 13.77 -10.36
C LYS A 113 -4.10 15.12 -10.52
N GLU A 114 -5.25 15.16 -11.19
CA GLU A 114 -6.04 16.39 -11.35
C GLU A 114 -6.69 16.78 -10.02
N LYS A 115 -7.25 15.79 -9.31
CA LYS A 115 -7.99 16.04 -8.08
C LYS A 115 -7.07 16.42 -6.91
N PHE A 116 -5.88 15.85 -6.85
CA PHE A 116 -4.88 16.02 -5.79
C PHE A 116 -3.50 16.36 -6.35
N PRO A 117 -3.29 17.57 -6.88
CA PRO A 117 -2.06 17.90 -7.62
C PRO A 117 -0.79 17.90 -6.77
N LYS A 118 -0.90 17.87 -5.45
CA LYS A 118 0.24 17.78 -4.51
C LYS A 118 0.51 16.36 -4.06
N LEU A 119 -0.38 15.41 -4.35
CA LEU A 119 -0.26 14.03 -3.91
C LEU A 119 0.91 13.33 -4.61
N ILE A 120 1.81 12.76 -3.84
CA ILE A 120 2.84 11.88 -4.35
C ILE A 120 2.24 10.48 -4.47
N HIS A 121 2.18 9.94 -5.69
CA HIS A 121 1.74 8.57 -5.92
C HIS A 121 2.94 7.64 -6.09
N CYS A 122 3.08 6.67 -5.21
CA CYS A 122 4.12 5.64 -5.28
C CYS A 122 3.49 4.29 -5.64
N ARG A 123 3.92 3.73 -6.76
CA ARG A 123 3.49 2.41 -7.22
C ARG A 123 4.65 1.42 -7.14
N ILE A 124 4.43 0.30 -6.48
CA ILE A 124 5.41 -0.79 -6.35
C ILE A 124 4.92 -1.96 -7.19
N SER A 125 5.72 -2.38 -8.16
CA SER A 125 5.42 -3.51 -9.05
C SER A 125 6.66 -4.37 -9.29
N GLY A 126 6.47 -5.60 -9.75
CA GLY A 126 7.59 -6.50 -10.03
C GLY A 126 8.45 -6.06 -11.20
N PHE A 127 7.82 -5.59 -12.28
CA PHE A 127 8.50 -5.31 -13.56
C PHE A 127 8.15 -3.95 -14.17
N GLY A 128 7.52 -3.05 -13.38
CA GLY A 128 7.05 -1.77 -13.91
C GLY A 128 5.80 -1.90 -14.77
N GLN A 129 5.44 -0.81 -15.43
CA GLN A 129 4.27 -0.74 -16.31
C GLN A 129 4.60 -1.01 -17.77
N GLU A 130 5.81 -0.69 -18.17
CA GLU A 130 6.30 -0.71 -19.56
C GLU A 130 7.39 -1.77 -19.75
N GLY A 131 7.72 -2.02 -21.00
CA GLY A 131 8.75 -2.99 -21.38
C GLY A 131 8.21 -4.40 -21.59
N PRO A 132 9.09 -5.36 -21.96
CA PRO A 132 8.69 -6.72 -22.33
C PRO A 132 7.95 -7.50 -21.24
N LEU A 133 8.20 -7.18 -19.97
CA LEU A 133 7.56 -7.80 -18.79
C LEU A 133 6.61 -6.84 -18.09
N GLY A 134 6.34 -5.68 -18.69
CA GLY A 134 5.47 -4.67 -18.11
C GLY A 134 4.11 -5.23 -17.69
N GLY A 135 3.67 -4.93 -16.47
CA GLY A 135 2.42 -5.42 -15.92
C GLY A 135 2.41 -6.88 -15.45
N ALA A 136 3.51 -7.62 -15.65
CA ALA A 136 3.65 -8.98 -15.14
C ALA A 136 3.77 -9.00 -13.61
N PRO A 137 3.22 -10.02 -12.92
CA PRO A 137 3.40 -10.18 -11.49
C PRO A 137 4.85 -10.56 -11.16
N GLY A 138 5.45 -9.91 -10.16
CA GLY A 138 6.81 -10.16 -9.72
C GLY A 138 6.86 -10.55 -8.25
N TYR A 139 6.47 -11.78 -7.95
CA TYR A 139 6.70 -12.34 -6.62
C TYR A 139 8.17 -12.74 -6.43
N ASP A 140 8.61 -12.77 -5.19
CA ASP A 140 9.99 -13.04 -4.79
C ASP A 140 10.61 -14.26 -5.48
N ALA A 141 9.95 -15.40 -5.48
CA ALA A 141 10.45 -16.65 -6.10
C ALA A 141 10.67 -16.49 -7.63
N ILE A 142 9.84 -15.70 -8.32
CA ILE A 142 10.01 -15.44 -9.76
C ILE A 142 11.24 -14.57 -9.99
N VAL A 143 11.39 -13.51 -9.19
CA VAL A 143 12.53 -12.59 -9.29
C VAL A 143 13.83 -13.32 -8.97
N GLN A 144 13.86 -14.15 -7.93
CA GLN A 144 15.02 -14.99 -7.59
C GLN A 144 15.39 -15.91 -8.76
N ALA A 145 14.42 -16.63 -9.32
CA ALA A 145 14.66 -17.53 -10.46
C ALA A 145 15.21 -16.80 -11.69
N MET A 146 14.71 -15.58 -11.98
CA MET A 146 15.18 -14.77 -13.10
C MET A 146 16.57 -14.20 -12.91
N THR A 147 16.98 -13.95 -11.67
CA THR A 147 18.31 -13.41 -11.33
C THR A 147 19.36 -14.49 -11.10
N GLY A 148 18.96 -15.76 -11.13
CA GLY A 148 19.87 -16.90 -10.96
C GLY A 148 20.22 -17.23 -9.50
N MET A 149 19.39 -16.80 -8.57
CA MET A 149 19.50 -17.19 -7.14
C MET A 149 18.75 -18.47 -6.85
#